data_d02326f282696c2712bfab6df86bcc22
#
_entry.id   d02326f282696c2712bfab6df86bcc22
#
_cell.length_a   1.000
_cell.length_b   1.000
_cell.length_c   1.000
_cell.angle_alpha   90.00
_cell.angle_beta   90.00
_cell.angle_gamma   90.00
#
_symmetry.space_group_name_H-M   'P 1'
#
loop_
_entity.id
_entity.type
_entity.pdbx_description
1 polymer ?
#
loop_
_entity_poly.entity_id
_entity_poly.type
_entity_poly.pdbx_seq_one_letter_code
_entity_poly.pdbx_strand_id
1 'polypeptide(L)'
;DVIDGEPINFSLSFSCPDCGIRIDEIEPRSFSFNNPFGACPDCYGLGYTMNFDAELLIPDDSLSIDEGAIVGMGWQSVKDEGSFSRAIMSALAKEYNFSLSTPFKDYPDDIKDMIINGTKGRSVKVHYKGQRGVGEYDIAFEGLIHNMEKRYRETYSDSAKQQYEEFMRIRPCKSCHGQRLKPSSLAVTIADKNIYQITDMSIVKLKKFLDELELTDRQKFIGADILKEIKARIQFLMDVGLDYLSLSRATGTLSGGEAQRIRLATQIGSGLVGVAYILDEPSIGLHQRDNDKLLGTLIHLRDLGNSVIVVEHDEDTMRAADYIVDIGPGAGRNGGEVVATGTAADIMACKDSLTGAYLSGRIKIPVPAKRRKPTGWITVKGARENNLKNIDVDIPLGVFTCVTGVSGSGKSSLVNEILYKHLAKSLNRARCIAGDHDDIIGIEQLDKVIDIDQSPIGRTPRSNPATYTGVFDMIRDLFASTTDAKERGYNKGRFSFNVKGGRCEACSGDGIIKIEMHFLPDVYVPCEVCDGKRYNRETLEVKYKGKSIYDVLDMTVEDAVDFFENVPSVRRKIETLNDVGLSYIKLGQPSTELSGGEAQRIKLATELSKRSTGKTIYILDEPTTGLH
;
A
#
# COMPACT_ATOMS: atom_id res chain seq x y z
N ASP A 1 -25.05 -27.80 50.57
CA ASP A 1 -25.94 -28.49 51.50
C ASP A 1 -26.34 -29.84 50.92
N VAL A 2 -26.01 -30.92 51.62
CA VAL A 2 -26.43 -32.29 51.24
C VAL A 2 -27.53 -32.67 52.23
N ILE A 3 -28.77 -32.67 51.78
CA ILE A 3 -29.85 -33.34 52.47
C ILE A 3 -30.30 -34.47 51.53
N ASP A 4 -29.90 -35.71 51.83
CA ASP A 4 -30.29 -36.96 51.14
C ASP A 4 -30.13 -36.99 49.63
N GLY A 5 -28.99 -36.62 49.07
CA GLY A 5 -28.71 -36.64 47.61
C GLY A 5 -27.22 -36.49 47.27
N GLU A 6 -26.87 -36.64 46.00
CA GLU A 6 -25.52 -36.36 45.51
C GLU A 6 -25.15 -34.88 45.75
N PRO A 7 -23.89 -34.57 46.08
CA PRO A 7 -23.45 -33.21 46.36
C PRO A 7 -23.59 -32.32 45.11
N ILE A 8 -24.40 -31.28 45.17
CA ILE A 8 -24.50 -30.26 44.14
C ILE A 8 -23.44 -29.21 44.40
N ASN A 9 -22.47 -29.14 43.48
CA ASN A 9 -21.40 -28.15 43.51
C ASN A 9 -21.87 -26.82 42.93
N PHE A 10 -21.86 -25.76 43.73
CA PHE A 10 -22.09 -24.39 43.26
C PHE A 10 -20.76 -23.69 43.13
N SER A 11 -20.51 -23.08 41.99
CA SER A 11 -19.32 -22.26 41.75
C SER A 11 -19.70 -20.78 41.78
N LEU A 12 -18.95 -19.98 42.54
CA LEU A 12 -19.04 -18.50 42.54
C LEU A 12 -18.37 -17.89 41.28
N SER A 13 -17.66 -18.71 40.49
CA SER A 13 -16.82 -18.26 39.36
C SER A 13 -17.26 -18.86 38.03
N PHE A 14 -18.56 -18.98 37.76
CA PHE A 14 -19.12 -19.41 36.47
C PHE A 14 -18.46 -20.68 35.90
N SER A 15 -18.17 -21.69 36.74
CA SER A 15 -17.67 -22.98 36.22
C SER A 15 -18.79 -23.98 36.04
N CYS A 16 -18.76 -24.72 34.93
CA CYS A 16 -19.71 -25.78 34.66
C CYS A 16 -19.45 -26.96 35.62
N PRO A 17 -20.45 -27.44 36.35
CA PRO A 17 -20.28 -28.57 37.26
C PRO A 17 -19.96 -29.89 36.52
N ASP A 18 -20.41 -30.04 35.23
CA ASP A 18 -20.29 -31.28 34.47
C ASP A 18 -18.94 -31.40 33.76
N CYS A 19 -18.48 -30.33 33.11
CA CYS A 19 -17.26 -30.36 32.25
C CYS A 19 -16.08 -29.56 32.84
N GLY A 20 -16.25 -28.83 33.95
CA GLY A 20 -15.20 -28.02 34.58
C GLY A 20 -14.76 -26.78 33.80
N ILE A 21 -15.41 -26.46 32.66
CA ILE A 21 -15.13 -25.23 31.93
C ILE A 21 -15.43 -24.02 32.82
N ARG A 22 -14.45 -23.15 32.95
CA ARG A 22 -14.59 -21.90 33.71
C ARG A 22 -14.71 -20.73 32.72
N ILE A 23 -15.72 -19.88 32.95
CA ILE A 23 -15.92 -18.64 32.19
C ILE A 23 -15.51 -17.49 33.13
N ASP A 24 -14.56 -16.67 32.67
CA ASP A 24 -14.18 -15.46 33.43
C ASP A 24 -15.34 -14.47 33.47
N GLU A 25 -15.32 -13.58 34.47
CA GLU A 25 -16.33 -12.51 34.58
C GLU A 25 -16.33 -11.66 33.30
N ILE A 26 -17.53 -11.44 32.76
CA ILE A 26 -17.71 -10.69 31.51
C ILE A 26 -17.70 -9.20 31.82
N GLU A 27 -16.65 -8.52 31.46
CA GLU A 27 -16.45 -7.09 31.59
C GLU A 27 -16.34 -6.42 30.21
N PRO A 28 -16.42 -5.08 30.07
CA PRO A 28 -16.26 -4.38 28.82
C PRO A 28 -14.96 -4.75 28.06
N ARG A 29 -13.86 -5.00 28.78
CA ARG A 29 -12.58 -5.47 28.20
C ARG A 29 -12.65 -6.84 27.53
N SER A 30 -13.62 -7.67 27.92
CA SER A 30 -13.83 -8.98 27.28
C SER A 30 -14.34 -8.87 25.85
N PHE A 31 -14.87 -7.71 25.44
CA PHE A 31 -15.32 -7.43 24.09
C PHE A 31 -14.28 -6.69 23.22
N SER A 32 -13.09 -6.45 23.76
CA SER A 32 -12.01 -5.80 23.03
C SER A 32 -11.05 -6.83 22.45
N PHE A 33 -10.89 -6.82 21.13
CA PHE A 33 -9.90 -7.67 20.44
C PHE A 33 -8.45 -7.15 20.61
N ASN A 34 -8.26 -5.92 21.13
CA ASN A 34 -6.94 -5.36 21.48
C ASN A 34 -6.51 -5.70 22.90
N ASN A 35 -7.38 -6.36 23.66
CA ASN A 35 -7.12 -6.74 25.04
C ASN A 35 -7.01 -8.26 25.15
N PRO A 36 -5.98 -8.82 25.82
CA PRO A 36 -5.80 -10.27 25.99
C PRO A 36 -6.99 -10.99 26.63
N PHE A 37 -7.82 -10.29 27.41
CA PHE A 37 -9.03 -10.85 28.01
C PHE A 37 -10.10 -11.20 26.99
N GLY A 38 -10.24 -10.40 25.91
CA GLY A 38 -11.24 -10.60 24.87
C GLY A 38 -10.67 -11.22 23.58
N ALA A 39 -9.41 -10.98 23.28
CA ALA A 39 -8.77 -11.40 22.04
C ALA A 39 -8.71 -12.93 21.90
N CYS A 40 -8.92 -13.43 20.69
CA CYS A 40 -8.63 -14.82 20.35
C CYS A 40 -7.17 -15.15 20.65
N PRO A 41 -6.86 -16.21 21.42
CA PRO A 41 -5.48 -16.51 21.85
C PRO A 41 -4.57 -16.90 20.69
N ASP A 42 -5.12 -17.49 19.61
CA ASP A 42 -4.33 -17.99 18.49
C ASP A 42 -3.90 -16.89 17.51
N CYS A 43 -4.74 -15.89 17.27
CA CYS A 43 -4.42 -14.77 16.39
C CYS A 43 -4.21 -13.44 17.14
N TYR A 44 -4.23 -13.46 18.48
CA TYR A 44 -4.07 -12.26 19.33
C TYR A 44 -4.99 -11.09 18.93
N GLY A 45 -6.22 -11.43 18.49
CA GLY A 45 -7.21 -10.43 18.09
C GLY A 45 -7.06 -9.90 16.67
N LEU A 46 -6.11 -10.40 15.87
CA LEU A 46 -5.95 -10.00 14.47
C LEU A 46 -7.09 -10.51 13.57
N GLY A 47 -7.66 -11.69 13.91
CA GLY A 47 -8.70 -12.34 13.10
C GLY A 47 -8.13 -13.16 11.94
N TYR A 48 -6.87 -13.03 11.64
CA TYR A 48 -6.18 -13.75 10.59
C TYR A 48 -4.80 -14.23 11.06
N THR A 49 -4.24 -15.18 10.31
CA THR A 49 -2.86 -15.64 10.44
C THR A 49 -2.13 -15.44 9.13
N MET A 50 -0.86 -15.07 9.21
CA MET A 50 0.03 -15.00 8.07
C MET A 50 0.87 -16.26 8.06
N ASN A 51 0.70 -17.09 7.06
CA ASN A 51 1.44 -18.33 6.90
C ASN A 51 2.14 -18.36 5.56
N PHE A 52 3.35 -18.94 5.51
CA PHE A 52 4.03 -19.18 4.24
C PHE A 52 3.16 -20.06 3.34
N ASP A 53 3.09 -19.71 2.07
CA ASP A 53 2.26 -20.39 1.10
C ASP A 53 3.13 -21.06 0.04
N ALA A 54 2.89 -22.35 -0.21
CA ALA A 54 3.64 -23.12 -1.17
C ALA A 54 3.55 -22.58 -2.60
N GLU A 55 2.40 -22.03 -2.99
CA GLU A 55 2.20 -21.43 -4.32
C GLU A 55 3.03 -20.15 -4.52
N LEU A 56 3.31 -19.42 -3.42
CA LEU A 56 4.19 -18.25 -3.48
C LEU A 56 5.67 -18.64 -3.47
N LEU A 57 6.01 -19.78 -2.88
CA LEU A 57 7.38 -20.32 -2.89
C LEU A 57 7.70 -20.98 -4.24
N ILE A 58 6.70 -21.51 -4.93
CA ILE A 58 6.79 -22.19 -6.24
C ILE A 58 5.69 -21.60 -7.14
N PRO A 59 5.90 -20.38 -7.64
CA PRO A 59 4.84 -19.65 -8.39
C PRO A 59 4.59 -20.21 -9.79
N ASP A 60 5.56 -20.91 -10.36
CA ASP A 60 5.47 -21.57 -11.67
C ASP A 60 5.88 -23.04 -11.51
N ASP A 61 4.88 -23.90 -11.35
CA ASP A 61 5.05 -25.33 -11.19
C ASP A 61 5.37 -26.07 -12.51
N SER A 62 5.28 -25.37 -13.64
CA SER A 62 5.72 -25.90 -14.94
C SER A 62 7.25 -25.93 -15.08
N LEU A 63 7.96 -25.18 -14.23
CA LEU A 63 9.42 -25.22 -14.14
C LEU A 63 9.90 -26.37 -13.26
N SER A 64 11.08 -26.87 -13.61
CA SER A 64 11.81 -27.80 -12.76
C SER A 64 12.63 -27.06 -11.68
N ILE A 65 13.13 -27.79 -10.67
CA ILE A 65 14.03 -27.23 -9.65
C ILE A 65 15.31 -26.69 -10.30
N ASP A 66 15.81 -27.36 -11.34
CA ASP A 66 16.97 -26.93 -12.12
C ASP A 66 16.74 -25.60 -12.85
N GLU A 67 15.52 -25.38 -13.34
CA GLU A 67 15.11 -24.16 -14.00
C GLU A 67 14.74 -23.03 -13.01
N GLY A 68 14.70 -23.33 -11.72
CA GLY A 68 14.43 -22.35 -10.65
C GLY A 68 12.98 -22.24 -10.23
N ALA A 69 12.22 -23.32 -10.23
CA ALA A 69 10.84 -23.37 -9.70
C ALA A 69 10.75 -22.82 -8.27
N ILE A 70 11.78 -23.08 -7.42
CA ILE A 70 11.82 -22.61 -6.03
C ILE A 70 12.37 -21.19 -5.97
N VAL A 71 11.56 -20.24 -5.55
CA VAL A 71 11.93 -18.81 -5.48
C VAL A 71 12.05 -18.28 -4.04
N GLY A 72 11.81 -19.13 -3.04
CA GLY A 72 11.90 -18.77 -1.62
C GLY A 72 13.27 -18.22 -1.22
N MET A 73 13.29 -17.23 -0.35
CA MET A 73 14.50 -16.55 0.09
C MET A 73 15.52 -17.53 0.70
N GLY A 74 16.75 -17.52 0.17
CA GLY A 74 17.81 -18.47 0.53
C GLY A 74 17.73 -19.85 -0.15
N TRP A 75 16.68 -20.12 -0.94
CA TRP A 75 16.53 -21.31 -1.77
C TRP A 75 16.64 -21.02 -3.28
N GLN A 76 16.69 -19.76 -3.68
CA GLN A 76 16.85 -19.34 -5.08
C GLN A 76 18.12 -19.89 -5.73
N SER A 77 19.17 -20.12 -4.92
CA SER A 77 20.44 -20.68 -5.38
C SER A 77 20.42 -22.19 -5.63
N VAL A 78 19.28 -22.86 -5.45
CA VAL A 78 19.14 -24.30 -5.76
C VAL A 78 19.47 -24.62 -7.22
N LYS A 79 19.23 -23.70 -8.13
CA LYS A 79 19.63 -23.82 -9.55
C LYS A 79 21.14 -23.77 -9.76
N ASP A 80 21.93 -23.25 -8.80
CA ASP A 80 23.37 -23.06 -8.91
C ASP A 80 24.09 -24.32 -8.40
N GLU A 81 24.87 -25.00 -9.24
CA GLU A 81 25.51 -26.30 -8.94
C GLU A 81 26.44 -26.29 -7.70
N GLY A 82 26.99 -25.13 -7.33
CA GLY A 82 27.90 -25.00 -6.19
C GLY A 82 27.22 -24.59 -4.89
N SER A 83 25.89 -24.48 -4.83
CA SER A 83 25.19 -23.98 -3.65
C SER A 83 24.89 -25.11 -2.64
N PHE A 84 24.84 -24.74 -1.34
CA PHE A 84 24.49 -25.69 -0.27
C PHE A 84 23.03 -26.16 -0.39
N SER A 85 22.11 -25.29 -0.79
CA SER A 85 20.71 -25.64 -1.08
C SER A 85 20.59 -26.65 -2.21
N ARG A 86 21.43 -26.55 -3.25
CA ARG A 86 21.53 -27.56 -4.32
C ARG A 86 22.02 -28.90 -3.79
N ALA A 87 23.03 -28.92 -2.94
CA ALA A 87 23.55 -30.15 -2.35
C ALA A 87 22.47 -30.89 -1.52
N ILE A 88 21.65 -30.13 -0.77
CA ILE A 88 20.50 -30.70 -0.02
C ILE A 88 19.49 -31.32 -0.99
N MET A 89 19.04 -30.58 -2.00
CA MET A 89 18.05 -31.10 -2.95
C MET A 89 18.57 -32.29 -3.75
N SER A 90 19.86 -32.31 -4.11
CA SER A 90 20.47 -33.42 -4.80
C SER A 90 20.55 -34.69 -3.90
N ALA A 91 20.80 -34.54 -2.61
CA ALA A 91 20.76 -35.63 -1.66
C ALA A 91 19.35 -36.20 -1.49
N LEU A 92 18.33 -35.31 -1.40
CA LEU A 92 16.93 -35.72 -1.36
C LEU A 92 16.50 -36.42 -2.65
N ALA A 93 16.87 -35.88 -3.82
CA ALA A 93 16.59 -36.48 -5.11
C ALA A 93 17.14 -37.92 -5.24
N LYS A 94 18.35 -38.14 -4.71
CA LYS A 94 18.98 -39.46 -4.69
C LYS A 94 18.27 -40.42 -3.74
N GLU A 95 17.97 -39.99 -2.51
CA GLU A 95 17.36 -40.84 -1.47
C GLU A 95 15.91 -41.21 -1.80
N TYR A 96 15.13 -40.25 -2.35
CA TYR A 96 13.73 -40.45 -2.67
C TYR A 96 13.45 -40.73 -4.15
N ASN A 97 14.53 -40.96 -4.93
CA ASN A 97 14.49 -41.38 -6.34
C ASN A 97 13.63 -40.49 -7.25
N PHE A 98 13.87 -39.18 -7.22
CA PHE A 98 13.27 -38.23 -8.15
C PHE A 98 14.32 -37.38 -8.89
N SER A 99 14.00 -36.76 -10.00
CA SER A 99 14.92 -35.93 -10.78
C SER A 99 14.64 -34.45 -10.59
N LEU A 100 15.69 -33.64 -10.37
CA LEU A 100 15.59 -32.19 -10.24
C LEU A 100 15.24 -31.46 -11.54
N SER A 101 15.34 -32.15 -12.69
CA SER A 101 14.96 -31.64 -14.02
C SER A 101 13.50 -31.91 -14.40
N THR A 102 12.74 -32.60 -13.54
CA THR A 102 11.29 -32.81 -13.75
C THR A 102 10.53 -31.56 -13.35
N PRO A 103 9.53 -31.09 -14.16
CA PRO A 103 8.66 -30.00 -13.77
C PRO A 103 7.99 -30.28 -12.43
N PHE A 104 7.86 -29.25 -11.57
CA PHE A 104 7.37 -29.44 -10.20
C PHE A 104 5.93 -30.01 -10.16
N LYS A 105 5.07 -29.62 -11.10
CA LYS A 105 3.71 -30.13 -11.24
C LYS A 105 3.64 -31.66 -11.45
N ASP A 106 4.67 -32.25 -12.09
CA ASP A 106 4.71 -33.65 -12.49
C ASP A 106 5.30 -34.56 -11.39
N TYR A 107 5.75 -34.00 -10.24
CA TYR A 107 6.15 -34.82 -9.10
C TYR A 107 4.94 -35.50 -8.45
N PRO A 108 5.13 -36.73 -7.93
CA PRO A 108 4.16 -37.36 -7.03
C PRO A 108 3.87 -36.50 -5.79
N ASP A 109 2.67 -36.64 -5.21
CA ASP A 109 2.23 -35.80 -4.09
C ASP A 109 3.09 -35.98 -2.83
N ASP A 110 3.64 -37.17 -2.59
CA ASP A 110 4.56 -37.45 -1.49
C ASP A 110 5.90 -36.72 -1.64
N ILE A 111 6.42 -36.58 -2.86
CA ILE A 111 7.63 -35.80 -3.15
C ILE A 111 7.34 -34.30 -2.99
N LYS A 112 6.19 -33.81 -3.48
CA LYS A 112 5.74 -32.43 -3.27
C LYS A 112 5.61 -32.11 -1.77
N ASP A 113 4.94 -32.98 -1.00
CA ASP A 113 4.78 -32.83 0.45
C ASP A 113 6.15 -32.81 1.16
N MET A 114 7.07 -33.70 0.78
CA MET A 114 8.41 -33.75 1.36
C MET A 114 9.21 -32.47 1.07
N ILE A 115 9.15 -31.94 -0.14
CA ILE A 115 9.85 -30.69 -0.48
C ILE A 115 9.25 -29.50 0.29
N ILE A 116 7.93 -29.43 0.41
CA ILE A 116 7.23 -28.34 1.07
C ILE A 116 7.31 -28.43 2.59
N ASN A 117 7.00 -29.61 3.17
CA ASN A 117 6.81 -29.83 4.60
C ASN A 117 7.95 -30.62 5.29
N GLY A 118 8.90 -31.15 4.52
CA GLY A 118 10.10 -31.83 5.04
C GLY A 118 10.00 -33.32 5.17
N THR A 119 11.13 -33.92 5.60
CA THR A 119 11.34 -35.39 5.70
C THR A 119 10.78 -36.01 6.98
N LYS A 120 10.02 -35.26 7.78
CA LYS A 120 9.43 -35.74 9.06
C LYS A 120 10.49 -36.35 10.01
N GLY A 121 11.67 -35.73 10.08
CA GLY A 121 12.77 -36.11 10.94
C GLY A 121 13.73 -37.15 10.37
N ARG A 122 13.51 -37.67 9.15
CA ARG A 122 14.46 -38.56 8.49
C ARG A 122 15.66 -37.78 7.97
N SER A 123 16.87 -38.17 8.38
CA SER A 123 18.10 -37.53 7.92
C SER A 123 18.56 -38.10 6.59
N VAL A 124 19.09 -37.25 5.73
CA VAL A 124 19.77 -37.61 4.48
C VAL A 124 21.23 -37.16 4.53
N LYS A 125 22.11 -37.92 3.90
CA LYS A 125 23.54 -37.59 3.82
C LYS A 125 23.80 -36.59 2.70
N VAL A 126 24.20 -35.39 3.08
CA VAL A 126 24.48 -34.29 2.16
C VAL A 126 25.99 -34.14 1.98
N HIS A 127 26.49 -34.35 0.77
CA HIS A 127 27.88 -34.09 0.41
C HIS A 127 27.97 -32.67 -0.19
N TYR A 128 28.73 -31.79 0.45
CA TYR A 128 28.92 -30.44 -0.01
C TYR A 128 30.39 -30.06 -0.14
N LYS A 129 30.76 -29.53 -1.31
CA LYS A 129 32.09 -29.00 -1.59
C LYS A 129 32.02 -27.46 -1.60
N GLY A 130 32.35 -26.86 -0.47
CA GLY A 130 32.42 -25.42 -0.31
C GLY A 130 33.82 -24.84 -0.48
N GLN A 131 33.96 -23.53 -0.35
CA GLN A 131 35.24 -22.82 -0.42
C GLN A 131 36.27 -23.28 0.65
N ARG A 132 35.82 -23.85 1.77
CA ARG A 132 36.62 -24.29 2.90
C ARG A 132 36.90 -25.79 2.92
N GLY A 133 36.50 -26.54 1.89
CA GLY A 133 36.70 -28.00 1.79
C GLY A 133 35.44 -28.79 1.47
N VAL A 134 35.55 -30.11 1.51
CA VAL A 134 34.45 -31.07 1.32
C VAL A 134 33.97 -31.51 2.69
N GLY A 135 32.67 -31.46 2.95
CA GLY A 135 32.01 -31.92 4.16
C GLY A 135 30.88 -32.90 3.86
N GLU A 136 30.63 -33.80 4.78
CA GLU A 136 29.46 -34.67 4.79
C GLU A 136 28.60 -34.32 6.01
N TYR A 137 27.31 -34.11 5.78
CA TYR A 137 26.37 -33.63 6.79
C TYR A 137 25.13 -34.53 6.80
N ASP A 138 24.74 -35.00 7.98
CA ASP A 138 23.45 -35.67 8.17
C ASP A 138 22.39 -34.61 8.47
N ILE A 139 21.50 -34.36 7.52
CA ILE A 139 20.49 -33.29 7.59
C ILE A 139 19.09 -33.90 7.54
N ALA A 140 18.29 -33.67 8.57
CA ALA A 140 16.85 -33.83 8.50
C ALA A 140 16.25 -32.59 7.86
N PHE A 141 15.81 -32.69 6.61
CA PHE A 141 15.26 -31.57 5.88
C PHE A 141 13.89 -31.16 6.45
N GLU A 142 13.81 -29.97 6.99
CA GLU A 142 12.61 -29.44 7.67
C GLU A 142 11.50 -28.99 6.70
N GLY A 143 11.74 -29.00 5.38
CA GLY A 143 10.84 -28.46 4.37
C GLY A 143 11.03 -26.97 4.10
N LEU A 144 10.54 -26.52 2.94
CA LEU A 144 10.66 -25.12 2.54
C LEU A 144 9.91 -24.20 3.50
N ILE A 145 8.66 -24.52 3.85
CA ILE A 145 7.82 -23.68 4.71
C ILE A 145 8.46 -23.50 6.08
N HIS A 146 8.80 -24.60 6.76
CA HIS A 146 9.35 -24.53 8.11
C HIS A 146 10.71 -23.81 8.14
N ASN A 147 11.54 -24.04 7.12
CA ASN A 147 12.82 -23.32 6.99
C ASN A 147 12.63 -21.80 6.82
N MET A 148 11.63 -21.39 6.03
CA MET A 148 11.27 -19.97 5.86
C MET A 148 10.73 -19.38 7.16
N GLU A 149 9.86 -20.08 7.89
CA GLU A 149 9.35 -19.65 9.19
C GLU A 149 10.47 -19.44 10.22
N LYS A 150 11.42 -20.38 10.27
CA LYS A 150 12.58 -20.30 11.17
C LYS A 150 13.42 -19.06 10.85
N ARG A 151 13.78 -18.84 9.59
CA ARG A 151 14.55 -17.67 9.16
C ARG A 151 13.82 -16.36 9.40
N TYR A 152 12.51 -16.31 9.21
CA TYR A 152 11.67 -15.14 9.50
C TYR A 152 11.69 -14.77 10.99
N ARG A 153 11.63 -15.79 11.87
CA ARG A 153 11.73 -15.58 13.33
C ARG A 153 13.12 -15.13 13.78
N GLU A 154 14.16 -15.66 13.15
CA GLU A 154 15.56 -15.39 13.52
C GLU A 154 16.11 -14.07 12.95
N THR A 155 15.46 -13.48 11.95
CA THR A 155 15.94 -12.22 11.36
C THR A 155 15.53 -11.00 12.18
N TYR A 156 16.48 -10.09 12.40
CA TYR A 156 16.26 -8.79 13.06
C TYR A 156 16.11 -7.63 12.06
N SER A 157 16.30 -7.89 10.77
CA SER A 157 16.21 -6.86 9.72
C SER A 157 14.77 -6.73 9.24
N ASP A 158 14.17 -5.53 9.41
CA ASP A 158 12.83 -5.24 8.93
C ASP A 158 12.70 -5.38 7.42
N SER A 159 13.73 -5.01 6.67
CA SER A 159 13.79 -5.21 5.22
C SER A 159 13.75 -6.69 4.83
N ALA A 160 14.48 -7.55 5.57
CA ALA A 160 14.44 -8.98 5.33
C ALA A 160 13.08 -9.58 5.73
N LYS A 161 12.48 -9.13 6.85
CA LYS A 161 11.12 -9.56 7.24
C LYS A 161 10.12 -9.26 6.15
N GLN A 162 10.12 -8.04 5.59
CA GLN A 162 9.24 -7.68 4.49
C GLN A 162 9.40 -8.58 3.26
N GLN A 163 10.66 -8.95 2.92
CA GLN A 163 10.91 -9.87 1.82
C GLN A 163 10.38 -11.29 2.10
N TYR A 164 10.41 -11.75 3.37
CA TYR A 164 9.80 -13.03 3.75
C TYR A 164 8.27 -12.95 3.71
N GLU A 165 7.66 -11.82 4.11
CA GLU A 165 6.22 -11.59 4.10
C GLU A 165 5.62 -11.65 2.69
N GLU A 166 6.40 -11.37 1.63
CA GLU A 166 5.98 -11.56 0.24
C GLU A 166 5.64 -13.03 -0.11
N PHE A 167 6.12 -13.98 0.68
CA PHE A 167 5.83 -15.41 0.54
C PHE A 167 4.74 -15.91 1.48
N MET A 168 4.08 -15.00 2.21
CA MET A 168 3.01 -15.32 3.14
C MET A 168 1.64 -14.97 2.57
N ARG A 169 0.66 -15.80 2.89
CA ARG A 169 -0.75 -15.55 2.61
C ARG A 169 -1.50 -15.26 3.91
N ILE A 170 -2.33 -14.24 3.87
CA ILE A 170 -3.27 -13.92 4.93
C ILE A 170 -4.46 -14.87 4.80
N ARG A 171 -4.74 -15.63 5.87
CA ARG A 171 -5.89 -16.53 5.95
C ARG A 171 -6.69 -16.24 7.22
N PRO A 172 -8.04 -16.38 7.20
CA PRO A 172 -8.81 -16.27 8.44
C PRO A 172 -8.28 -17.22 9.51
N CYS A 173 -8.21 -16.75 10.73
CA CYS A 173 -7.78 -17.58 11.86
C CYS A 173 -8.69 -18.80 12.01
N LYS A 174 -8.11 -19.99 12.12
CA LYS A 174 -8.87 -21.26 12.19
C LYS A 174 -9.73 -21.36 13.45
N SER A 175 -9.34 -20.73 14.56
CA SER A 175 -10.03 -20.83 15.85
C SER A 175 -11.19 -19.84 15.96
N CYS A 176 -10.99 -18.57 15.55
CA CYS A 176 -12.06 -17.57 15.63
C CYS A 176 -12.74 -17.29 14.28
N HIS A 177 -12.34 -17.95 13.19
CA HIS A 177 -12.91 -17.77 11.87
C HIS A 177 -13.01 -16.31 11.42
N GLY A 178 -12.02 -15.50 11.77
CA GLY A 178 -12.00 -14.06 11.46
C GLY A 178 -12.67 -13.17 12.51
N GLN A 179 -13.34 -13.73 13.50
CA GLN A 179 -14.15 -12.96 14.47
C GLN A 179 -13.32 -12.27 15.58
N ARG A 180 -12.01 -12.51 15.66
CA ARG A 180 -11.04 -11.80 16.49
C ARG A 180 -11.16 -12.02 18.01
N LEU A 181 -12.30 -12.49 18.50
CA LEU A 181 -12.62 -12.60 19.93
C LEU A 181 -12.68 -14.06 20.39
N LYS A 182 -12.62 -14.25 21.72
CA LYS A 182 -12.83 -15.55 22.37
C LYS A 182 -14.27 -16.02 22.21
N PRO A 183 -14.54 -17.33 22.21
CA PRO A 183 -15.90 -17.88 22.15
C PRO A 183 -16.82 -17.37 23.28
N SER A 184 -16.30 -17.18 24.49
CA SER A 184 -17.06 -16.64 25.62
C SER A 184 -17.59 -15.22 25.38
N SER A 185 -16.79 -14.36 24.72
CA SER A 185 -17.21 -13.00 24.33
C SER A 185 -18.24 -13.04 23.21
N LEU A 186 -18.08 -13.96 22.25
CA LEU A 186 -19.00 -14.12 21.12
C LEU A 186 -20.33 -14.79 21.51
N ALA A 187 -20.39 -15.47 22.65
CA ALA A 187 -21.62 -16.07 23.17
C ALA A 187 -22.61 -15.03 23.74
N VAL A 188 -22.14 -13.80 24.01
CA VAL A 188 -23.01 -12.71 24.46
C VAL A 188 -23.68 -12.06 23.27
N THR A 189 -25.01 -12.00 23.27
CA THR A 189 -25.80 -11.47 22.17
C THR A 189 -26.74 -10.35 22.58
N ILE A 190 -27.05 -9.46 21.65
CA ILE A 190 -28.09 -8.44 21.72
C ILE A 190 -28.98 -8.65 20.50
N ALA A 191 -30.28 -8.91 20.71
CA ALA A 191 -31.24 -9.27 19.66
C ALA A 191 -30.65 -10.37 18.73
N ASP A 192 -30.19 -11.47 19.35
CA ASP A 192 -29.60 -12.67 18.71
C ASP A 192 -28.33 -12.43 17.88
N LYS A 193 -27.68 -11.27 18.02
CA LYS A 193 -26.44 -10.94 17.33
C LYS A 193 -25.30 -10.69 18.30
N ASN A 194 -24.15 -11.32 18.07
CA ASN A 194 -22.94 -11.06 18.83
C ASN A 194 -22.24 -9.78 18.34
N ILE A 195 -21.26 -9.31 19.10
CA ILE A 195 -20.56 -8.06 18.81
C ILE A 195 -19.86 -8.07 17.43
N TYR A 196 -19.32 -9.21 16.99
CA TYR A 196 -18.70 -9.33 15.67
C TYR A 196 -19.75 -9.17 14.55
N GLN A 197 -20.88 -9.86 14.66
CA GLN A 197 -21.96 -9.76 13.69
C GLN A 197 -22.53 -8.34 13.59
N ILE A 198 -22.59 -7.63 14.72
CA ILE A 198 -23.03 -6.22 14.77
C ILE A 198 -21.98 -5.31 14.08
N THR A 199 -20.70 -5.48 14.41
CA THR A 199 -19.62 -4.63 13.85
C THR A 199 -19.30 -4.96 12.40
N ASP A 200 -19.65 -6.14 11.91
CA ASP A 200 -19.47 -6.57 10.52
C ASP A 200 -20.58 -6.08 9.57
N MET A 201 -21.67 -5.57 10.12
CA MET A 201 -22.70 -4.91 9.32
C MET A 201 -22.15 -3.65 8.66
N SER A 202 -22.63 -3.36 7.42
CA SER A 202 -22.44 -2.03 6.87
C SER A 202 -23.10 -0.97 7.76
N ILE A 203 -22.54 0.23 7.79
CA ILE A 203 -23.02 1.33 8.64
C ILE A 203 -24.51 1.61 8.44
N VAL A 204 -25.02 1.53 7.22
CA VAL A 204 -26.48 1.63 6.94
C VAL A 204 -27.26 0.53 7.64
N LYS A 205 -26.81 -0.74 7.54
CA LYS A 205 -27.49 -1.86 8.19
C LYS A 205 -27.39 -1.77 9.71
N LEU A 206 -26.24 -1.34 10.22
CA LEU A 206 -26.03 -1.14 11.64
C LEU A 206 -26.96 -0.05 12.19
N LYS A 207 -27.09 1.08 11.50
CA LYS A 207 -28.06 2.14 11.89
C LYS A 207 -29.49 1.59 11.94
N LYS A 208 -29.91 0.90 10.87
CA LYS A 208 -31.24 0.29 10.82
C LYS A 208 -31.46 -0.69 11.98
N PHE A 209 -30.48 -1.57 12.24
CA PHE A 209 -30.53 -2.50 13.37
C PHE A 209 -30.70 -1.78 14.73
N LEU A 210 -29.96 -0.70 14.95
CA LEU A 210 -30.06 0.07 16.20
C LEU A 210 -31.37 0.88 16.32
N ASP A 211 -31.96 1.29 15.18
CA ASP A 211 -33.25 2.00 15.17
C ASP A 211 -34.42 1.05 15.41
N GLU A 212 -34.34 -0.19 14.93
CA GLU A 212 -35.35 -1.25 15.09
C GLU A 212 -35.14 -2.10 16.36
N LEU A 213 -34.12 -1.77 17.20
CA LEU A 213 -33.78 -2.56 18.37
C LEU A 213 -34.87 -2.47 19.47
N GLU A 214 -35.55 -3.59 19.71
CA GLU A 214 -36.51 -3.72 20.77
C GLU A 214 -35.83 -4.04 22.09
N LEU A 215 -35.96 -3.14 23.06
CA LEU A 215 -35.39 -3.25 24.41
C LEU A 215 -36.49 -3.23 25.47
N THR A 216 -36.29 -3.99 26.55
CA THR A 216 -37.12 -3.90 27.74
C THR A 216 -36.96 -2.52 28.38
N ASP A 217 -37.92 -2.11 29.20
CA ASP A 217 -37.88 -0.80 29.89
C ASP A 217 -36.61 -0.62 30.73
N ARG A 218 -36.16 -1.67 31.41
CA ARG A 218 -34.90 -1.67 32.17
C ARG A 218 -33.68 -1.49 31.24
N GLN A 219 -33.64 -2.16 30.10
CA GLN A 219 -32.54 -2.03 29.14
C GLN A 219 -32.54 -0.63 28.49
N LYS A 220 -33.72 -0.08 28.19
CA LYS A 220 -33.85 1.30 27.68
C LYS A 220 -33.28 2.30 28.69
N PHE A 221 -33.62 2.15 29.97
CA PHE A 221 -33.14 3.04 31.02
C PHE A 221 -31.61 3.00 31.18
N ILE A 222 -31.01 1.80 31.11
CA ILE A 222 -29.56 1.63 31.25
C ILE A 222 -28.83 2.08 29.97
N GLY A 223 -29.40 1.80 28.78
CA GLY A 223 -28.73 1.97 27.50
C GLY A 223 -29.02 3.28 26.77
N ALA A 224 -29.89 4.14 27.26
CA ALA A 224 -30.37 5.33 26.55
C ALA A 224 -29.24 6.26 26.09
N ASP A 225 -28.36 6.66 27.00
CA ASP A 225 -27.24 7.57 26.68
C ASP A 225 -26.20 6.92 25.79
N ILE A 226 -25.91 5.62 26.01
CA ILE A 226 -24.96 4.84 25.19
C ILE A 226 -25.47 4.73 23.75
N LEU A 227 -26.76 4.39 23.58
CA LEU A 227 -27.36 4.27 22.25
C LEU A 227 -27.45 5.61 21.53
N LYS A 228 -27.74 6.69 22.27
CA LYS A 228 -27.72 8.05 21.69
C LYS A 228 -26.35 8.41 21.14
N GLU A 229 -25.29 8.17 21.90
CA GLU A 229 -23.92 8.42 21.46
C GLU A 229 -23.50 7.54 20.27
N ILE A 230 -23.81 6.24 20.32
CA ILE A 230 -23.52 5.32 19.21
C ILE A 230 -24.24 5.78 17.93
N LYS A 231 -25.54 6.09 18.01
CA LYS A 231 -26.32 6.55 16.86
C LYS A 231 -25.79 7.85 16.27
N ALA A 232 -25.38 8.80 17.13
CA ALA A 232 -24.78 10.06 16.68
C ALA A 232 -23.47 9.80 15.90
N ARG A 233 -22.57 8.98 16.43
CA ARG A 233 -21.29 8.66 15.77
C ARG A 233 -21.48 7.89 14.46
N ILE A 234 -22.45 6.98 14.40
CA ILE A 234 -22.81 6.28 13.16
C ILE A 234 -23.37 7.26 12.13
N GLN A 235 -24.18 8.23 12.58
CA GLN A 235 -24.70 9.27 11.70
C GLN A 235 -23.56 10.10 11.06
N PHE A 236 -22.53 10.49 11.84
CA PHE A 236 -21.38 11.21 11.29
C PHE A 236 -20.64 10.40 10.21
N LEU A 237 -20.49 9.09 10.38
CA LEU A 237 -19.91 8.24 9.35
C LEU A 237 -20.76 8.19 8.08
N MET A 238 -22.08 8.24 8.21
CA MET A 238 -23.01 8.32 7.06
C MET A 238 -22.93 9.67 6.37
N ASP A 239 -22.83 10.77 7.13
CA ASP A 239 -22.80 12.13 6.61
C ASP A 239 -21.53 12.42 5.78
N VAL A 240 -20.42 11.73 6.09
CA VAL A 240 -19.19 11.79 5.28
C VAL A 240 -19.15 10.74 4.15
N GLY A 241 -20.28 10.06 3.85
CA GLY A 241 -20.38 9.13 2.73
C GLY A 241 -19.70 7.77 2.95
N LEU A 242 -19.54 7.31 4.20
CA LEU A 242 -18.93 6.02 4.55
C LEU A 242 -19.98 4.95 4.92
N ASP A 243 -21.18 5.09 4.43
CA ASP A 243 -22.36 4.27 4.74
C ASP A 243 -22.21 2.78 4.35
N TYR A 244 -21.36 2.48 3.38
CA TYR A 244 -21.06 1.13 2.88
C TYR A 244 -20.01 0.37 3.70
N LEU A 245 -19.19 1.05 4.50
CA LEU A 245 -18.15 0.43 5.32
C LEU A 245 -18.76 -0.37 6.48
N SER A 246 -18.00 -1.32 7.02
CA SER A 246 -18.27 -1.97 8.30
C SER A 246 -17.27 -1.50 9.37
N LEU A 247 -17.68 -1.52 10.66
CA LEU A 247 -16.78 -1.16 11.75
C LEU A 247 -15.64 -2.18 11.94
N SER A 248 -15.83 -3.42 11.47
CA SER A 248 -14.83 -4.50 11.53
C SER A 248 -13.71 -4.34 10.49
N ARG A 249 -13.87 -3.44 9.50
CA ARG A 249 -12.92 -3.32 8.38
C ARG A 249 -11.54 -2.89 8.86
N ALA A 250 -10.51 -3.64 8.46
CA ALA A 250 -9.13 -3.37 8.84
C ALA A 250 -8.63 -2.05 8.20
N THR A 251 -7.93 -1.22 9.00
CA THR A 251 -7.42 0.08 8.54
C THR A 251 -6.46 -0.01 7.37
N GLY A 252 -5.68 -1.09 7.26
CA GLY A 252 -4.78 -1.33 6.13
C GLY A 252 -5.49 -1.58 4.78
N THR A 253 -6.82 -1.80 4.79
CA THR A 253 -7.63 -2.00 3.58
C THR A 253 -8.39 -0.73 3.17
N LEU A 254 -8.28 0.34 3.94
CA LEU A 254 -8.92 1.62 3.65
C LEU A 254 -8.12 2.39 2.58
N SER A 255 -8.82 3.02 1.67
CA SER A 255 -8.22 4.01 0.77
C SER A 255 -7.82 5.27 1.55
N GLY A 256 -6.92 6.09 0.99
CA GLY A 256 -6.52 7.37 1.60
C GLY A 256 -7.72 8.27 1.91
N GLY A 257 -8.65 8.41 0.97
CA GLY A 257 -9.87 9.19 1.15
C GLY A 257 -10.82 8.61 2.22
N GLU A 258 -10.97 7.27 2.31
CA GLU A 258 -11.75 6.63 3.38
C GLU A 258 -11.17 6.93 4.76
N ALA A 259 -9.84 6.77 4.92
CA ALA A 259 -9.15 7.06 6.17
C ALA A 259 -9.28 8.53 6.59
N GLN A 260 -9.17 9.46 5.64
CA GLN A 260 -9.34 10.89 5.88
C GLN A 260 -10.77 11.23 6.32
N ARG A 261 -11.80 10.66 5.68
CA ARG A 261 -13.20 10.86 6.07
C ARG A 261 -13.53 10.27 7.43
N ILE A 262 -12.94 9.14 7.82
CA ILE A 262 -13.07 8.60 9.19
C ILE A 262 -12.52 9.60 10.20
N ARG A 263 -11.34 10.19 9.94
CA ARG A 263 -10.78 11.24 10.80
C ARG A 263 -11.70 12.46 10.88
N LEU A 264 -12.25 12.91 9.74
CA LEU A 264 -13.21 14.01 9.69
C LEU A 264 -14.46 13.70 10.52
N ALA A 265 -15.07 12.52 10.35
CA ALA A 265 -16.22 12.09 11.14
C ALA A 265 -15.93 12.08 12.66
N THR A 266 -14.72 11.68 13.05
CA THR A 266 -14.29 11.70 14.44
C THR A 266 -14.19 13.13 14.99
N GLN A 267 -13.66 14.07 14.20
CA GLN A 267 -13.55 15.48 14.58
C GLN A 267 -14.92 16.15 14.70
N ILE A 268 -15.81 15.91 13.75
CA ILE A 268 -17.21 16.39 13.80
C ILE A 268 -17.90 15.88 15.06
N GLY A 269 -17.72 14.59 15.37
CA GLY A 269 -18.28 13.94 16.55
C GLY A 269 -17.78 14.50 17.88
N SER A 270 -16.66 15.26 17.88
CA SER A 270 -16.18 15.93 19.10
C SER A 270 -17.06 17.12 19.52
N GLY A 271 -17.89 17.66 18.62
CA GLY A 271 -18.79 18.79 18.88
C GLY A 271 -18.07 20.07 19.30
N LEU A 272 -16.79 20.22 18.96
CA LEU A 272 -16.01 21.41 19.29
C LEU A 272 -16.56 22.64 18.53
N VAL A 273 -16.67 23.74 19.23
CA VAL A 273 -17.14 25.04 18.72
C VAL A 273 -16.04 26.08 18.91
N GLY A 274 -15.91 27.01 17.95
CA GLY A 274 -14.91 28.07 18.03
C GLY A 274 -13.49 27.61 17.69
N VAL A 275 -13.35 26.52 16.91
CA VAL A 275 -12.06 25.99 16.42
C VAL A 275 -11.89 26.19 14.91
N ALA A 276 -10.65 26.10 14.44
CA ALA A 276 -10.35 26.08 13.01
C ALA A 276 -10.13 24.63 12.55
N TYR A 277 -10.91 24.20 11.57
CA TYR A 277 -10.73 22.94 10.86
C TYR A 277 -9.94 23.20 9.58
N ILE A 278 -8.81 22.52 9.42
CA ILE A 278 -7.96 22.61 8.22
C ILE A 278 -7.98 21.23 7.55
N LEU A 279 -8.43 21.20 6.31
CA LEU A 279 -8.66 19.99 5.52
C LEU A 279 -7.88 20.08 4.21
N ASP A 280 -7.15 19.04 3.87
CA ASP A 280 -6.38 18.93 2.64
C ASP A 280 -7.06 17.92 1.70
N GLU A 281 -7.58 18.38 0.57
CA GLU A 281 -8.27 17.60 -0.47
C GLU A 281 -9.29 16.58 0.09
N PRO A 282 -10.28 16.96 0.90
CA PRO A 282 -11.19 16.00 1.53
C PRO A 282 -12.15 15.32 0.53
N SER A 283 -12.28 15.82 -0.70
CA SER A 283 -13.08 15.23 -1.78
C SER A 283 -12.38 14.07 -2.52
N ILE A 284 -11.10 13.80 -2.23
CA ILE A 284 -10.34 12.74 -2.91
C ILE A 284 -11.08 11.39 -2.88
N GLY A 285 -11.19 10.77 -4.06
CA GLY A 285 -11.80 9.45 -4.23
C GLY A 285 -13.33 9.43 -4.03
N LEU A 286 -13.97 10.59 -3.90
CA LEU A 286 -15.43 10.68 -3.87
C LEU A 286 -16.05 10.63 -5.27
N HIS A 287 -17.17 9.93 -5.34
CA HIS A 287 -18.08 10.10 -6.47
C HIS A 287 -18.87 11.41 -6.29
N GLN A 288 -19.23 12.09 -7.39
CA GLN A 288 -20.00 13.34 -7.39
C GLN A 288 -21.19 13.32 -6.42
N ARG A 289 -21.97 12.22 -6.39
CA ARG A 289 -23.10 12.03 -5.49
C ARG A 289 -22.73 12.12 -4.00
N ASP A 290 -21.54 11.66 -3.64
CA ASP A 290 -21.11 11.62 -2.24
C ASP A 290 -20.44 12.92 -1.82
N ASN A 291 -20.01 13.76 -2.80
CA ASN A 291 -19.45 15.08 -2.57
C ASN A 291 -20.48 16.04 -1.94
N ASP A 292 -21.74 15.96 -2.35
CA ASP A 292 -22.83 16.77 -1.76
C ASP A 292 -22.97 16.54 -0.25
N LYS A 293 -22.80 15.29 0.22
CA LYS A 293 -22.85 14.96 1.65
C LYS A 293 -21.67 15.58 2.40
N LEU A 294 -20.47 15.48 1.83
CA LEU A 294 -19.28 16.12 2.40
C LEU A 294 -19.46 17.63 2.50
N LEU A 295 -19.90 18.29 1.44
CA LEU A 295 -20.17 19.73 1.43
C LEU A 295 -21.19 20.12 2.50
N GLY A 296 -22.31 19.38 2.60
CA GLY A 296 -23.31 19.59 3.65
C GLY A 296 -22.71 19.52 5.05
N THR A 297 -21.78 18.59 5.27
CA THR A 297 -21.07 18.42 6.53
C THR A 297 -20.13 19.59 6.84
N LEU A 298 -19.36 20.07 5.85
CA LEU A 298 -18.45 21.21 6.00
C LEU A 298 -19.21 22.51 6.29
N ILE A 299 -20.33 22.72 5.59
CA ILE A 299 -21.24 23.85 5.83
C ILE A 299 -21.81 23.77 7.25
N HIS A 300 -22.23 22.59 7.70
CA HIS A 300 -22.73 22.41 9.08
C HIS A 300 -21.68 22.74 10.14
N LEU A 301 -20.42 22.31 9.94
CA LEU A 301 -19.31 22.68 10.84
C LEU A 301 -19.12 24.20 10.93
N ARG A 302 -19.20 24.90 9.80
CA ARG A 302 -19.15 26.38 9.74
C ARG A 302 -20.32 26.99 10.53
N ASP A 303 -21.53 26.51 10.31
CA ASP A 303 -22.74 27.04 10.91
C ASP A 303 -22.79 26.84 12.43
N LEU A 304 -22.03 25.88 12.98
CA LEU A 304 -21.79 25.72 14.41
C LEU A 304 -20.86 26.81 15.01
N GLY A 305 -20.35 27.75 14.20
CA GLY A 305 -19.47 28.83 14.64
C GLY A 305 -17.98 28.51 14.56
N ASN A 306 -17.60 27.54 13.72
CA ASN A 306 -16.22 27.19 13.45
C ASN A 306 -15.70 27.89 12.18
N SER A 307 -14.38 27.99 12.05
CA SER A 307 -13.71 28.33 10.80
C SER A 307 -13.33 27.05 10.05
N VAL A 308 -13.71 26.92 8.79
CA VAL A 308 -13.38 25.76 7.95
C VAL A 308 -12.51 26.23 6.79
N ILE A 309 -11.28 25.77 6.74
CA ILE A 309 -10.30 26.07 5.70
C ILE A 309 -10.05 24.78 4.91
N VAL A 310 -10.28 24.81 3.61
CA VAL A 310 -10.15 23.62 2.76
C VAL A 310 -9.20 23.93 1.62
N VAL A 311 -8.20 23.09 1.43
CA VAL A 311 -7.37 23.08 0.22
C VAL A 311 -8.04 22.14 -0.76
N GLU A 312 -8.49 22.63 -1.92
CA GLU A 312 -9.30 21.84 -2.84
C GLU A 312 -9.10 22.21 -4.31
N HIS A 313 -9.40 21.22 -5.16
CA HIS A 313 -9.41 21.37 -6.62
C HIS A 313 -10.78 21.09 -7.23
N ASP A 314 -11.76 20.69 -6.42
CA ASP A 314 -13.11 20.34 -6.83
C ASP A 314 -13.95 21.61 -7.11
N GLU A 315 -14.61 21.65 -8.27
CA GLU A 315 -15.41 22.80 -8.71
C GLU A 315 -16.60 23.06 -7.78
N ASP A 316 -17.31 22.02 -7.32
CA ASP A 316 -18.49 22.17 -6.48
C ASP A 316 -18.13 22.73 -5.10
N THR A 317 -17.01 22.26 -4.54
CA THR A 317 -16.46 22.78 -3.28
C THR A 317 -16.09 24.26 -3.40
N MET A 318 -15.38 24.63 -4.48
CA MET A 318 -15.04 26.04 -4.71
C MET A 318 -16.28 26.92 -4.88
N ARG A 319 -17.34 26.47 -5.57
CA ARG A 319 -18.58 27.21 -5.74
C ARG A 319 -19.39 27.34 -4.46
N ALA A 320 -19.28 26.38 -3.54
CA ALA A 320 -19.95 26.36 -2.24
C ALA A 320 -19.24 27.20 -1.17
N ALA A 321 -17.97 27.53 -1.39
CA ALA A 321 -17.15 28.28 -0.44
C ALA A 321 -17.65 29.75 -0.31
N ASP A 322 -17.68 30.29 0.92
CA ASP A 322 -17.99 31.70 1.18
C ASP A 322 -16.88 32.63 0.69
N TYR A 323 -15.61 32.14 0.74
CA TYR A 323 -14.44 32.91 0.35
C TYR A 323 -13.38 32.01 -0.25
N ILE A 324 -12.77 32.42 -1.35
CA ILE A 324 -11.71 31.70 -2.05
C ILE A 324 -10.43 32.54 -2.02
N VAL A 325 -9.32 31.88 -1.80
CA VAL A 325 -7.97 32.43 -1.97
C VAL A 325 -7.30 31.62 -3.08
N ASP A 326 -7.08 32.23 -4.24
CA ASP A 326 -6.44 31.62 -5.39
C ASP A 326 -4.94 31.87 -5.37
N ILE A 327 -4.15 30.79 -5.25
CA ILE A 327 -2.69 30.83 -5.19
C ILE A 327 -2.10 30.39 -6.52
N GLY A 328 -1.19 31.20 -7.05
CA GLY A 328 -0.56 30.95 -8.35
C GLY A 328 0.59 31.91 -8.64
N PRO A 329 0.80 32.31 -9.92
CA PRO A 329 0.10 31.85 -11.13
C PRO A 329 0.53 30.45 -11.60
N GLY A 330 1.71 29.95 -11.19
CA GLY A 330 2.27 28.65 -11.57
C GLY A 330 2.63 27.80 -10.37
N ALA A 331 3.48 26.79 -10.58
CA ALA A 331 3.97 25.92 -9.53
C ALA A 331 5.44 26.26 -9.15
N GLY A 332 5.87 25.87 -7.95
CA GLY A 332 7.24 26.06 -7.46
C GLY A 332 7.65 27.53 -7.44
N ARG A 333 8.75 27.88 -8.12
CA ARG A 333 9.26 29.27 -8.16
C ARG A 333 8.32 30.25 -8.87
N ASN A 334 7.48 29.75 -9.74
CA ASN A 334 6.54 30.53 -10.54
C ASN A 334 5.17 30.66 -9.83
N GLY A 335 5.08 30.18 -8.61
CA GLY A 335 3.88 30.22 -7.76
C GLY A 335 4.15 30.96 -6.46
N GLY A 336 3.23 30.77 -5.50
CA GLY A 336 3.34 31.33 -4.15
C GLY A 336 2.82 32.77 -4.02
N GLU A 337 2.13 33.29 -5.06
CA GLU A 337 1.49 34.60 -5.04
C GLU A 337 -0.03 34.45 -4.89
N VAL A 338 -0.67 35.40 -4.22
CA VAL A 338 -2.13 35.50 -4.20
C VAL A 338 -2.59 36.17 -5.49
N VAL A 339 -3.18 35.38 -6.40
CA VAL A 339 -3.62 35.84 -7.71
C VAL A 339 -4.97 36.56 -7.61
N ALA A 340 -5.89 36.00 -6.84
CA ALA A 340 -7.21 36.55 -6.62
C ALA A 340 -7.78 36.12 -5.27
N THR A 341 -8.68 36.92 -4.70
CA THR A 341 -9.44 36.61 -3.50
C THR A 341 -10.87 37.11 -3.61
N GLY A 342 -11.78 36.44 -2.94
CA GLY A 342 -13.18 36.82 -2.89
C GLY A 342 -14.15 35.66 -3.06
N THR A 343 -15.34 35.93 -3.51
CA THR A 343 -16.35 34.91 -3.84
C THR A 343 -16.01 34.19 -5.14
N ALA A 344 -16.67 33.09 -5.44
CA ALA A 344 -16.51 32.38 -6.72
C ALA A 344 -16.76 33.33 -7.92
N ALA A 345 -17.66 34.30 -7.80
CA ALA A 345 -17.91 35.29 -8.83
C ALA A 345 -16.72 36.24 -9.05
N ASP A 346 -16.07 36.67 -7.97
CA ASP A 346 -14.88 37.53 -8.03
C ASP A 346 -13.71 36.79 -8.69
N ILE A 347 -13.49 35.53 -8.34
CA ILE A 347 -12.45 34.69 -8.95
C ILE A 347 -12.73 34.48 -10.45
N MET A 348 -13.97 34.19 -10.84
CA MET A 348 -14.36 34.05 -12.25
C MET A 348 -14.17 35.34 -13.06
N ALA A 349 -14.33 36.51 -12.45
CA ALA A 349 -14.14 37.79 -13.09
C ALA A 349 -12.65 38.15 -13.28
N CYS A 350 -11.76 37.61 -12.47
CA CYS A 350 -10.31 37.83 -12.56
C CYS A 350 -9.74 37.22 -13.86
N LYS A 351 -9.07 38.07 -14.67
CA LYS A 351 -8.49 37.63 -15.95
C LYS A 351 -7.22 36.79 -15.76
N ASP A 352 -6.47 37.08 -14.71
CA ASP A 352 -5.17 36.46 -14.43
C ASP A 352 -5.32 35.15 -13.65
N SER A 353 -6.49 34.86 -13.10
CA SER A 353 -6.80 33.62 -12.41
C SER A 353 -7.06 32.49 -13.39
N LEU A 354 -6.19 31.45 -13.34
CA LEU A 354 -6.38 30.20 -14.07
C LEU A 354 -7.60 29.45 -13.54
N THR A 355 -7.74 29.39 -12.22
CA THR A 355 -8.91 28.83 -11.53
C THR A 355 -10.20 29.51 -12.00
N GLY A 356 -10.20 30.84 -12.05
CA GLY A 356 -11.34 31.62 -12.56
C GLY A 356 -11.63 31.37 -14.04
N ALA A 357 -10.60 31.11 -14.84
CA ALA A 357 -10.77 30.80 -16.26
C ALA A 357 -11.48 29.44 -16.46
N TYR A 358 -11.17 28.44 -15.64
CA TYR A 358 -11.85 27.12 -15.67
C TYR A 358 -13.26 27.21 -15.06
N LEU A 359 -13.44 27.82 -13.90
CA LEU A 359 -14.75 27.99 -13.25
C LEU A 359 -15.76 28.76 -14.13
N SER A 360 -15.30 29.75 -14.90
CA SER A 360 -16.14 30.53 -15.82
C SER A 360 -16.36 29.82 -17.17
N GLY A 361 -15.66 28.73 -17.46
CA GLY A 361 -15.71 28.05 -18.75
C GLY A 361 -14.96 28.77 -19.88
N ARG A 362 -14.18 29.82 -19.58
CA ARG A 362 -13.30 30.49 -20.56
C ARG A 362 -12.25 29.53 -21.10
N ILE A 363 -11.75 28.62 -20.24
CA ILE A 363 -10.89 27.51 -20.59
C ILE A 363 -11.60 26.23 -20.18
N LYS A 364 -11.50 25.20 -21.01
CA LYS A 364 -12.04 23.88 -20.71
C LYS A 364 -11.23 22.79 -21.43
N ILE A 365 -11.20 21.60 -20.86
CA ILE A 365 -10.62 20.42 -21.50
C ILE A 365 -11.58 19.99 -22.62
N PRO A 366 -11.13 19.94 -23.89
CA PRO A 366 -12.04 19.63 -25.00
C PRO A 366 -12.43 18.15 -24.98
N VAL A 367 -13.72 17.88 -25.19
CA VAL A 367 -14.22 16.52 -25.41
C VAL A 367 -13.90 16.11 -26.85
N PRO A 368 -13.21 14.98 -27.09
CA PRO A 368 -12.87 14.54 -28.43
C PRO A 368 -14.11 14.32 -29.31
N ALA A 369 -14.16 14.95 -30.48
CA ALA A 369 -15.27 14.77 -31.42
C ALA A 369 -15.32 13.35 -32.03
N LYS A 370 -14.17 12.71 -32.17
CA LYS A 370 -14.07 11.32 -32.66
C LYS A 370 -13.43 10.42 -31.61
N ARG A 371 -14.05 9.28 -31.34
CA ARG A 371 -13.50 8.25 -30.46
C ARG A 371 -12.69 7.25 -31.28
N ARG A 372 -11.59 6.76 -30.69
CA ARG A 372 -10.79 5.67 -31.29
C ARG A 372 -11.61 4.38 -31.27
N LYS A 373 -11.42 3.54 -32.28
CA LYS A 373 -11.97 2.18 -32.28
C LYS A 373 -11.00 1.23 -31.54
N PRO A 374 -11.49 0.28 -30.77
CA PRO A 374 -10.67 -0.76 -30.16
C PRO A 374 -9.90 -1.57 -31.22
N THR A 375 -8.69 -1.95 -30.89
CA THR A 375 -7.85 -2.84 -31.71
C THR A 375 -8.00 -4.30 -31.30
N GLY A 376 -8.54 -4.57 -30.14
CA GLY A 376 -8.76 -5.90 -29.56
C GLY A 376 -9.54 -5.79 -28.26
N TRP A 377 -9.73 -6.90 -27.59
CA TRP A 377 -10.50 -6.99 -26.35
C TRP A 377 -9.85 -7.99 -25.40
N ILE A 378 -9.91 -7.68 -24.10
CA ILE A 378 -9.67 -8.60 -23.00
C ILE A 378 -10.99 -8.80 -22.27
N THR A 379 -11.37 -10.04 -22.00
CA THR A 379 -12.58 -10.36 -21.28
C THR A 379 -12.24 -11.02 -19.94
N VAL A 380 -12.61 -10.37 -18.84
CA VAL A 380 -12.59 -10.97 -17.50
C VAL A 380 -13.87 -11.78 -17.32
N LYS A 381 -13.76 -13.06 -17.00
CA LYS A 381 -14.87 -13.99 -16.81
C LYS A 381 -15.09 -14.31 -15.33
N GLY A 382 -16.37 -14.31 -14.92
CA GLY A 382 -16.79 -14.80 -13.62
C GLY A 382 -16.18 -14.04 -12.43
N ALA A 383 -15.96 -12.72 -12.54
CA ALA A 383 -15.37 -11.91 -11.48
C ALA A 383 -16.28 -11.88 -10.25
N ARG A 384 -15.79 -12.40 -9.10
CA ARG A 384 -16.56 -12.54 -7.85
C ARG A 384 -15.79 -12.17 -6.59
N GLU A 385 -14.61 -11.54 -6.74
CA GLU A 385 -13.83 -11.05 -5.62
C GLU A 385 -14.59 -9.97 -4.85
N ASN A 386 -14.57 -10.04 -3.53
CA ASN A 386 -15.24 -9.13 -2.60
C ASN A 386 -16.76 -8.97 -2.89
N ASN A 387 -17.18 -7.81 -3.38
CA ASN A 387 -18.59 -7.49 -3.64
C ASN A 387 -19.03 -7.73 -5.08
N LEU A 388 -18.15 -8.20 -5.95
CA LEU A 388 -18.49 -8.50 -7.34
C LEU A 388 -19.46 -9.68 -7.44
N LYS A 389 -20.41 -9.61 -8.37
CA LYS A 389 -21.57 -10.50 -8.47
C LYS A 389 -21.41 -11.52 -9.60
N ASN A 390 -20.24 -12.16 -9.72
CA ASN A 390 -19.94 -13.11 -10.80
C ASN A 390 -20.17 -12.48 -12.17
N ILE A 391 -19.51 -11.34 -12.42
CA ILE A 391 -19.70 -10.54 -13.62
C ILE A 391 -18.67 -10.86 -14.69
N ASP A 392 -19.08 -10.75 -15.96
CA ASP A 392 -18.21 -10.76 -17.12
C ASP A 392 -17.99 -9.33 -17.59
N VAL A 393 -16.73 -8.95 -17.87
CA VAL A 393 -16.40 -7.58 -18.28
C VAL A 393 -15.42 -7.59 -19.45
N ASP A 394 -15.83 -6.92 -20.55
CA ASP A 394 -15.00 -6.72 -21.73
C ASP A 394 -14.24 -5.39 -21.62
N ILE A 395 -12.93 -5.44 -21.76
CA ILE A 395 -12.03 -4.27 -21.70
C ILE A 395 -11.41 -4.08 -23.09
N PRO A 396 -11.69 -2.93 -23.75
CA PRO A 396 -11.16 -2.65 -25.07
C PRO A 396 -9.67 -2.29 -25.04
N LEU A 397 -8.91 -2.78 -26.02
CA LEU A 397 -7.49 -2.49 -26.21
C LEU A 397 -7.26 -1.35 -27.20
N GLY A 398 -6.12 -0.65 -27.08
CA GLY A 398 -5.72 0.44 -27.96
C GLY A 398 -6.51 1.73 -27.78
N VAL A 399 -7.30 1.84 -26.73
CA VAL A 399 -8.13 3.00 -26.40
C VAL A 399 -7.94 3.43 -24.95
N PHE A 400 -8.37 4.64 -24.61
CA PHE A 400 -8.45 5.13 -23.24
C PHE A 400 -9.81 4.71 -22.65
N THR A 401 -9.76 3.84 -21.64
CA THR A 401 -10.94 3.29 -20.96
C THR A 401 -11.00 3.84 -19.54
N CYS A 402 -12.16 4.34 -19.14
CA CYS A 402 -12.41 4.80 -17.78
C CYS A 402 -13.34 3.82 -17.05
N VAL A 403 -12.91 3.28 -15.91
CA VAL A 403 -13.72 2.47 -15.00
C VAL A 403 -14.25 3.38 -13.90
N THR A 404 -15.54 3.60 -13.86
CA THR A 404 -16.20 4.57 -12.95
C THR A 404 -17.28 3.89 -12.11
N GLY A 405 -17.74 4.57 -11.08
CA GLY A 405 -18.78 4.12 -10.16
C GLY A 405 -18.60 4.70 -8.77
N VAL A 406 -19.62 4.60 -7.93
CA VAL A 406 -19.61 5.12 -6.54
C VAL A 406 -18.50 4.48 -5.71
N SER A 407 -18.11 5.14 -4.62
CA SER A 407 -17.14 4.57 -3.67
C SER A 407 -17.64 3.21 -3.15
N GLY A 408 -16.72 2.22 -3.04
CA GLY A 408 -17.09 0.86 -2.63
C GLY A 408 -17.84 0.00 -3.66
N SER A 409 -18.01 0.46 -4.92
CA SER A 409 -18.74 -0.31 -5.95
C SER A 409 -18.00 -1.55 -6.47
N GLY A 410 -16.71 -1.72 -6.17
CA GLY A 410 -15.89 -2.85 -6.62
C GLY A 410 -14.91 -2.54 -7.75
N LYS A 411 -14.70 -1.27 -8.10
CA LYS A 411 -13.73 -0.87 -9.14
C LYS A 411 -12.34 -1.45 -8.92
N SER A 412 -11.78 -1.24 -7.73
CA SER A 412 -10.43 -1.74 -7.39
C SER A 412 -10.40 -3.28 -7.27
N SER A 413 -11.50 -3.92 -6.85
CA SER A 413 -11.61 -5.39 -6.86
C SER A 413 -11.51 -5.95 -8.28
N LEU A 414 -12.17 -5.32 -9.26
CA LEU A 414 -12.12 -5.74 -10.66
C LEU A 414 -10.75 -5.43 -11.29
N VAL A 415 -10.27 -4.17 -11.13
CA VAL A 415 -9.10 -3.67 -11.87
C VAL A 415 -7.80 -4.09 -11.19
N ASN A 416 -7.64 -3.85 -9.88
CA ASN A 416 -6.38 -4.07 -9.19
C ASN A 416 -6.27 -5.52 -8.69
N GLU A 417 -7.33 -6.06 -8.04
CA GLU A 417 -7.25 -7.39 -7.44
C GLU A 417 -7.35 -8.52 -8.48
N ILE A 418 -8.19 -8.38 -9.51
CA ILE A 418 -8.36 -9.42 -10.53
C ILE A 418 -7.50 -9.12 -11.76
N LEU A 419 -7.83 -8.07 -12.53
CA LEU A 419 -7.23 -7.82 -13.84
C LEU A 419 -5.71 -7.62 -13.74
N TYR A 420 -5.27 -6.66 -12.92
CA TYR A 420 -3.84 -6.36 -12.79
C TYR A 420 -3.06 -7.57 -12.28
N LYS A 421 -3.48 -8.19 -11.17
CA LYS A 421 -2.75 -9.31 -10.59
C LYS A 421 -2.67 -10.51 -11.53
N HIS A 422 -3.76 -10.83 -12.24
CA HIS A 422 -3.73 -11.91 -13.23
C HIS A 422 -2.77 -11.61 -14.38
N LEU A 423 -2.86 -10.40 -14.97
CA LEU A 423 -1.96 -9.99 -16.06
C LEU A 423 -0.51 -9.88 -15.59
N ALA A 424 -0.26 -9.37 -14.39
CA ALA A 424 1.08 -9.28 -13.82
C ALA A 424 1.71 -10.67 -13.61
N LYS A 425 0.94 -11.65 -13.14
CA LYS A 425 1.38 -13.04 -13.04
C LYS A 425 1.70 -13.63 -14.41
N SER A 426 0.80 -13.46 -15.38
CA SER A 426 0.89 -14.08 -16.71
C SER A 426 1.96 -13.43 -17.59
N LEU A 427 2.03 -12.09 -17.65
CA LEU A 427 2.90 -11.34 -18.55
C LEU A 427 4.23 -10.95 -17.91
N ASN A 428 4.21 -10.48 -16.66
CA ASN A 428 5.39 -9.95 -15.97
C ASN A 428 6.05 -10.99 -15.05
N ARG A 429 5.48 -12.22 -14.93
CA ARG A 429 5.91 -13.26 -13.99
C ARG A 429 5.95 -12.77 -12.54
N ALA A 430 5.02 -11.88 -12.17
CA ALA A 430 4.94 -11.34 -10.84
C ALA A 430 4.43 -12.40 -9.86
N ARG A 431 4.92 -12.33 -8.61
CA ARG A 431 4.53 -13.22 -7.52
C ARG A 431 3.30 -12.66 -6.83
N CYS A 432 2.16 -12.75 -7.48
CA CYS A 432 0.88 -12.30 -6.93
C CYS A 432 -0.21 -13.30 -7.26
N ILE A 433 -1.27 -13.26 -6.45
CA ILE A 433 -2.45 -14.10 -6.63
C ILE A 433 -3.60 -13.18 -6.98
N ALA A 434 -4.22 -13.44 -8.11
CA ALA A 434 -5.40 -12.72 -8.54
C ALA A 434 -6.60 -13.06 -7.63
N GLY A 435 -7.50 -12.09 -7.48
CA GLY A 435 -8.78 -12.28 -6.80
C GLY A 435 -9.66 -13.32 -7.52
N ASP A 436 -10.75 -13.70 -6.88
CA ASP A 436 -11.60 -14.80 -7.33
C ASP A 436 -12.32 -14.48 -8.65
N HIS A 437 -12.03 -15.26 -9.70
CA HIS A 437 -12.59 -15.17 -11.04
C HIS A 437 -12.38 -16.50 -11.77
N ASP A 438 -13.04 -16.69 -12.91
CA ASP A 438 -12.90 -17.93 -13.69
C ASP A 438 -11.67 -17.88 -14.60
N ASP A 439 -11.57 -16.88 -15.49
CA ASP A 439 -10.47 -16.76 -16.46
C ASP A 439 -10.38 -15.34 -17.03
N ILE A 440 -9.27 -15.01 -17.71
CA ILE A 440 -9.13 -13.80 -18.52
C ILE A 440 -8.72 -14.18 -19.95
N ILE A 441 -9.59 -13.88 -20.90
CA ILE A 441 -9.42 -14.22 -22.32
C ILE A 441 -8.80 -13.05 -23.07
N GLY A 442 -7.93 -13.32 -24.05
CA GLY A 442 -7.34 -12.30 -24.93
C GLY A 442 -6.00 -11.75 -24.46
N ILE A 443 -5.37 -12.37 -23.45
CA ILE A 443 -4.08 -11.94 -22.86
C ILE A 443 -2.95 -11.99 -23.89
N GLU A 444 -3.00 -12.87 -24.86
CA GLU A 444 -2.00 -13.03 -25.94
C GLU A 444 -1.83 -11.79 -26.82
N GLN A 445 -2.78 -10.86 -26.76
CA GLN A 445 -2.70 -9.57 -27.45
C GLN A 445 -1.78 -8.59 -26.74
N LEU A 446 -1.38 -8.87 -25.49
CA LEU A 446 -0.51 -8.04 -24.66
C LEU A 446 0.84 -8.70 -24.42
N ASP A 447 1.84 -7.86 -24.18
CA ASP A 447 3.18 -8.28 -23.77
C ASP A 447 3.56 -7.82 -22.36
N LYS A 448 2.87 -6.82 -21.81
CA LYS A 448 3.20 -6.23 -20.53
C LYS A 448 1.99 -5.53 -19.90
N VAL A 449 1.89 -5.60 -18.57
CA VAL A 449 1.02 -4.75 -17.77
C VAL A 449 1.86 -3.85 -16.85
N ILE A 450 1.44 -2.60 -16.72
CA ILE A 450 2.06 -1.61 -15.85
C ILE A 450 0.98 -1.01 -14.96
N ASP A 451 1.22 -1.07 -13.65
CA ASP A 451 0.39 -0.44 -12.63
C ASP A 451 1.03 0.85 -12.15
N ILE A 452 0.23 1.91 -12.09
CA ILE A 452 0.65 3.25 -11.67
C ILE A 452 -0.32 3.73 -10.59
N ASP A 453 0.02 3.39 -9.37
CA ASP A 453 -0.72 3.75 -8.16
C ASP A 453 -0.09 4.95 -7.43
N GLN A 454 -0.75 5.42 -6.38
CA GLN A 454 -0.32 6.54 -5.54
C GLN A 454 0.67 6.14 -4.44
N SER A 455 1.12 4.88 -4.38
CA SER A 455 2.09 4.45 -3.37
C SER A 455 3.42 5.19 -3.53
N PRO A 456 4.13 5.48 -2.43
CA PRO A 456 5.43 6.17 -2.49
C PRO A 456 6.43 5.46 -3.40
N ILE A 457 7.26 6.22 -4.11
CA ILE A 457 8.37 5.69 -4.95
C ILE A 457 9.51 5.06 -4.14
N GLY A 458 9.40 5.09 -2.84
CA GLY A 458 10.31 4.47 -1.87
C GLY A 458 9.95 4.86 -0.45
N ARG A 459 10.43 4.09 0.51
CA ARG A 459 10.09 4.26 1.93
C ARG A 459 11.17 4.98 2.75
N THR A 460 12.27 5.33 2.13
CA THR A 460 13.43 5.96 2.81
C THR A 460 13.75 7.32 2.19
N PRO A 461 14.37 8.24 2.94
CA PRO A 461 14.82 9.53 2.43
C PRO A 461 15.83 9.44 1.28
N ARG A 462 16.40 8.26 1.03
CA ARG A 462 17.35 8.00 -0.08
C ARG A 462 16.64 7.84 -1.42
N SER A 463 15.38 7.42 -1.40
CA SER A 463 14.58 7.34 -2.61
C SER A 463 14.16 8.73 -3.05
N ASN A 464 14.37 9.06 -4.32
CA ASN A 464 14.05 10.36 -4.90
C ASN A 464 13.76 10.21 -6.40
N PRO A 465 13.23 11.25 -7.08
CA PRO A 465 12.91 11.21 -8.51
C PRO A 465 14.09 10.76 -9.38
N ALA A 466 15.30 11.25 -9.11
CA ALA A 466 16.47 10.90 -9.91
C ALA A 466 16.86 9.43 -9.78
N THR A 467 16.75 8.83 -8.58
CA THR A 467 17.06 7.42 -8.38
C THR A 467 15.99 6.52 -8.97
N TYR A 468 14.71 6.87 -8.83
CA TYR A 468 13.60 6.06 -9.31
C TYR A 468 13.55 6.00 -10.84
N THR A 469 13.74 7.12 -11.53
CA THR A 469 13.81 7.18 -13.00
C THR A 469 15.08 6.55 -13.57
N GLY A 470 16.06 6.26 -12.70
CA GLY A 470 17.38 5.77 -13.09
C GLY A 470 18.24 6.82 -13.81
N VAL A 471 17.86 8.11 -13.79
CA VAL A 471 18.68 9.19 -14.37
C VAL A 471 19.92 9.45 -13.52
N PHE A 472 19.83 9.19 -12.21
CA PHE A 472 20.95 9.38 -11.28
C PHE A 472 22.16 8.50 -11.62
N ASP A 473 21.94 7.30 -12.16
CA ASP A 473 23.04 6.44 -12.61
C ASP A 473 23.85 7.07 -13.75
N MET A 474 23.15 7.71 -14.70
CA MET A 474 23.78 8.41 -15.81
C MET A 474 24.51 9.69 -15.34
N ILE A 475 23.93 10.40 -14.38
CA ILE A 475 24.57 11.59 -13.76
C ILE A 475 25.85 11.18 -13.05
N ARG A 476 25.86 10.07 -12.29
CA ARG A 476 27.06 9.56 -11.62
C ARG A 476 28.16 9.15 -12.63
N ASP A 477 27.78 8.55 -13.74
CA ASP A 477 28.73 8.22 -14.83
C ASP A 477 29.33 9.49 -15.44
N LEU A 478 28.52 10.53 -15.64
CA LEU A 478 28.98 11.82 -16.14
C LEU A 478 29.99 12.47 -15.18
N PHE A 479 29.70 12.51 -13.86
CA PHE A 479 30.63 13.04 -12.87
C PHE A 479 31.93 12.24 -12.80
N ALA A 480 31.87 10.91 -12.88
CA ALA A 480 33.07 10.06 -12.91
C ALA A 480 33.92 10.28 -14.20
N SER A 481 33.32 10.79 -15.27
CA SER A 481 34.01 11.09 -16.52
C SER A 481 34.74 12.45 -16.52
N THR A 482 34.49 13.33 -15.53
CA THR A 482 35.15 14.64 -15.44
C THR A 482 36.65 14.51 -15.21
N THR A 483 37.41 15.52 -15.62
CA THR A 483 38.88 15.57 -15.44
C THR A 483 39.26 15.46 -13.96
N ASP A 484 38.60 16.25 -13.11
CA ASP A 484 38.87 16.26 -11.66
C ASP A 484 38.64 14.89 -11.01
N ALA A 485 37.56 14.18 -11.42
CA ALA A 485 37.28 12.85 -10.90
C ALA A 485 38.33 11.83 -11.35
N LYS A 486 38.76 11.87 -12.60
CA LYS A 486 39.81 10.99 -13.17
C LYS A 486 41.17 11.24 -12.49
N GLU A 487 41.56 12.48 -12.30
CA GLU A 487 42.81 12.83 -11.61
C GLU A 487 42.83 12.31 -10.17
N ARG A 488 41.67 12.31 -9.49
CA ARG A 488 41.53 11.80 -8.12
C ARG A 488 41.29 10.30 -8.05
N GLY A 489 41.18 9.60 -9.20
CA GLY A 489 40.86 8.16 -9.27
C GLY A 489 39.44 7.83 -8.80
N TYR A 490 38.50 8.77 -8.92
CA TYR A 490 37.12 8.59 -8.47
C TYR A 490 36.29 7.87 -9.55
N ASN A 491 35.70 6.76 -9.14
CA ASN A 491 34.79 6.00 -9.99
C ASN A 491 33.32 6.35 -9.69
N LYS A 492 32.39 5.79 -10.45
CA LYS A 492 30.93 5.98 -10.29
C LYS A 492 30.43 5.76 -8.86
N GLY A 493 31.03 4.82 -8.11
CA GLY A 493 30.68 4.52 -6.72
C GLY A 493 30.89 5.70 -5.78
N ARG A 494 31.93 6.54 -6.05
CA ARG A 494 32.22 7.73 -5.26
C ARG A 494 31.06 8.73 -5.21
N PHE A 495 30.31 8.83 -6.28
CA PHE A 495 29.18 9.74 -6.45
C PHE A 495 27.83 9.13 -6.01
N SER A 496 27.86 7.99 -5.31
CA SER A 496 26.67 7.37 -4.73
C SER A 496 26.57 7.70 -3.24
N PHE A 497 25.44 8.22 -2.80
CA PHE A 497 25.15 8.40 -1.37
C PHE A 497 24.78 7.10 -0.65
N ASN A 498 24.64 5.99 -1.37
CA ASN A 498 24.38 4.67 -0.79
C ASN A 498 25.66 3.86 -0.49
N VAL A 499 26.80 4.24 -1.09
CA VAL A 499 28.06 3.49 -1.01
C VAL A 499 29.07 4.24 -0.14
N LYS A 500 29.81 3.52 0.70
CA LYS A 500 30.91 4.09 1.49
C LYS A 500 31.97 4.71 0.60
N GLY A 501 32.62 5.75 1.10
CA GLY A 501 33.74 6.43 0.45
C GLY A 501 33.39 7.82 -0.09
N GLY A 502 32.19 8.03 -0.67
CA GLY A 502 31.76 9.34 -1.17
C GLY A 502 30.66 9.99 -0.35
N ARG A 503 29.90 9.21 0.40
CA ARG A 503 28.81 9.69 1.23
C ARG A 503 29.28 10.28 2.56
N CYS A 504 28.46 11.09 3.18
CA CYS A 504 28.64 11.48 4.58
C CYS A 504 28.43 10.26 5.47
N GLU A 505 29.42 9.87 6.27
CA GLU A 505 29.31 8.69 7.14
C GLU A 505 28.49 8.99 8.41
N ALA A 506 28.36 10.25 8.85
CA ALA A 506 27.57 10.61 10.03
C ALA A 506 26.07 10.32 9.82
N CYS A 507 25.51 10.67 8.64
CA CYS A 507 24.13 10.34 8.28
C CYS A 507 24.03 9.15 7.32
N SER A 508 25.13 8.46 7.04
CA SER A 508 25.17 7.34 6.08
C SER A 508 24.59 7.66 4.69
N GLY A 509 24.61 8.94 4.29
CA GLY A 509 24.11 9.43 3.02
C GLY A 509 22.63 9.83 3.01
N ASP A 510 21.93 9.81 4.14
CA ASP A 510 20.52 10.21 4.24
C ASP A 510 20.35 11.75 4.14
N GLY A 511 21.37 12.52 4.53
CA GLY A 511 21.32 13.98 4.63
C GLY A 511 20.58 14.46 5.88
N ILE A 512 19.83 13.59 6.53
CA ILE A 512 19.06 13.86 7.75
C ILE A 512 19.39 12.82 8.81
N ILE A 513 19.15 13.17 10.06
CA ILE A 513 19.27 12.28 11.22
C ILE A 513 17.87 12.10 11.81
N LYS A 514 17.45 10.85 11.96
CA LYS A 514 16.21 10.48 12.62
C LYS A 514 16.44 10.49 14.13
N ILE A 515 15.66 11.27 14.85
CA ILE A 515 15.61 11.26 16.31
C ILE A 515 14.34 10.50 16.71
N GLU A 516 14.52 9.30 17.25
CA GLU A 516 13.40 8.47 17.71
C GLU A 516 12.88 8.99 19.04
N MET A 517 11.59 9.30 19.09
CA MET A 517 10.90 9.78 20.29
C MET A 517 9.86 8.74 20.70
N HIS A 518 10.12 8.00 21.79
CA HIS A 518 9.32 6.85 22.24
C HIS A 518 7.80 7.08 22.37
N PHE A 519 7.36 8.30 22.63
CA PHE A 519 5.94 8.65 22.83
C PHE A 519 5.41 9.73 21.89
N LEU A 520 6.25 10.26 21.02
CA LEU A 520 5.93 11.30 20.04
C LEU A 520 6.38 10.83 18.65
N PRO A 521 5.85 11.42 17.56
CA PRO A 521 6.34 11.15 16.22
C PRO A 521 7.84 11.43 16.12
N ASP A 522 8.55 10.59 15.36
CA ASP A 522 9.97 10.75 15.10
C ASP A 522 10.26 12.11 14.46
N VAL A 523 11.33 12.75 14.89
CA VAL A 523 11.77 14.03 14.35
C VAL A 523 12.97 13.82 13.42
N TYR A 524 12.91 14.44 12.26
CA TYR A 524 13.99 14.42 11.26
C TYR A 524 14.68 15.78 11.22
N VAL A 525 15.98 15.79 11.49
CA VAL A 525 16.81 17.02 11.47
C VAL A 525 17.89 16.91 10.41
N PRO A 526 18.26 18.01 9.72
CA PRO A 526 19.41 18.01 8.81
C PRO A 526 20.68 17.53 9.52
N CYS A 527 21.51 16.76 8.81
CA CYS A 527 22.79 16.31 9.36
C CYS A 527 23.76 17.48 9.47
N GLU A 528 24.21 17.80 10.68
CA GLU A 528 25.11 18.90 10.96
C GLU A 528 26.49 18.76 10.27
N VAL A 529 26.97 17.53 10.03
CA VAL A 529 28.27 17.25 9.43
C VAL A 529 28.28 17.57 7.93
N CYS A 530 27.23 17.25 7.20
CA CYS A 530 27.15 17.49 5.76
C CYS A 530 26.15 18.60 5.39
N ASP A 531 25.52 19.23 6.36
CA ASP A 531 24.53 20.28 6.17
C ASP A 531 23.44 19.85 5.14
N GLY A 532 22.91 18.65 5.33
CA GLY A 532 21.91 18.05 4.44
C GLY A 532 22.42 17.55 3.09
N LYS A 533 23.70 17.76 2.75
CA LYS A 533 24.25 17.52 1.41
C LYS A 533 24.53 16.07 1.06
N ARG A 534 24.37 15.13 1.99
CA ARG A 534 24.51 13.66 1.80
C ARG A 534 25.93 13.15 1.50
N TYR A 535 26.86 13.99 1.04
CA TYR A 535 28.22 13.64 0.61
C TYR A 535 29.30 14.21 1.54
N ASN A 536 30.49 13.63 1.48
CA ASN A 536 31.65 14.21 2.11
C ASN A 536 32.20 15.38 1.26
N ARG A 537 33.06 16.21 1.88
CA ARG A 537 33.58 17.41 1.26
C ARG A 537 34.34 17.14 -0.04
N GLU A 538 35.20 16.12 -0.05
CA GLU A 538 36.04 15.81 -1.21
C GLU A 538 35.22 15.43 -2.45
N THR A 539 34.08 14.73 -2.26
CA THR A 539 33.17 14.40 -3.36
C THR A 539 32.48 15.65 -3.90
N LEU A 540 32.13 16.61 -3.04
CA LEU A 540 31.48 17.86 -3.44
C LEU A 540 32.42 18.85 -4.15
N GLU A 541 33.72 18.65 -4.04
CA GLU A 541 34.73 19.46 -4.76
C GLU A 541 34.75 19.17 -6.25
N VAL A 542 34.38 17.94 -6.67
CA VAL A 542 34.26 17.59 -8.09
C VAL A 542 33.04 18.26 -8.70
N LYS A 543 33.25 19.01 -9.78
CA LYS A 543 32.19 19.80 -10.42
C LYS A 543 32.04 19.49 -11.90
N TYR A 544 30.80 19.52 -12.35
CA TYR A 544 30.43 19.51 -13.77
C TYR A 544 29.71 20.82 -14.08
N LYS A 545 30.19 21.59 -15.06
CA LYS A 545 29.69 22.95 -15.37
C LYS A 545 29.55 23.82 -14.10
N GLY A 546 30.53 23.74 -13.18
CA GLY A 546 30.53 24.52 -11.94
C GLY A 546 29.63 24.03 -10.81
N LYS A 547 28.86 22.96 -11.01
CA LYS A 547 27.93 22.38 -10.04
C LYS A 547 28.45 21.05 -9.49
N SER A 548 28.35 20.86 -8.16
CA SER A 548 28.62 19.57 -7.51
C SER A 548 27.48 18.58 -7.74
N ILE A 549 27.70 17.31 -7.41
CA ILE A 549 26.67 16.28 -7.50
C ILE A 549 25.44 16.59 -6.63
N TYR A 550 25.65 17.24 -5.48
CA TYR A 550 24.55 17.71 -4.63
C TYR A 550 23.78 18.86 -5.28
N ASP A 551 24.48 19.86 -5.83
CA ASP A 551 23.83 20.99 -6.50
C ASP A 551 22.92 20.51 -7.65
N VAL A 552 23.31 19.42 -8.34
CA VAL A 552 22.49 18.80 -9.40
C VAL A 552 21.26 18.12 -8.81
N LEU A 553 21.40 17.44 -7.68
CA LEU A 553 20.23 16.83 -7.00
C LEU A 553 19.28 17.90 -6.43
N ASP A 554 19.80 19.07 -6.07
CA ASP A 554 19.01 20.21 -5.55
C ASP A 554 18.37 21.06 -6.65
N MET A 555 18.72 20.82 -7.92
CA MET A 555 18.05 21.46 -9.06
C MET A 555 16.61 21.02 -9.20
N THR A 556 15.74 21.93 -9.62
CA THR A 556 14.41 21.59 -10.11
C THR A 556 14.51 20.81 -11.42
N VAL A 557 13.47 20.08 -11.76
CA VAL A 557 13.38 19.37 -13.05
C VAL A 557 13.56 20.36 -14.21
N GLU A 558 12.93 21.54 -14.14
CA GLU A 558 13.03 22.62 -15.14
C GLU A 558 14.49 23.08 -15.33
N ASP A 559 15.18 23.46 -14.26
CA ASP A 559 16.58 23.85 -14.29
C ASP A 559 17.50 22.74 -14.84
N ALA A 560 17.18 21.50 -14.49
CA ALA A 560 17.98 20.35 -14.91
C ALA A 560 17.81 20.02 -16.42
N VAL A 561 16.66 20.27 -17.04
CA VAL A 561 16.46 20.14 -18.49
C VAL A 561 17.43 21.05 -19.22
N ASP A 562 17.55 22.32 -18.81
CA ASP A 562 18.46 23.30 -19.41
C ASP A 562 19.92 22.96 -19.10
N PHE A 563 20.24 22.60 -17.88
CA PHE A 563 21.61 22.25 -17.46
C PHE A 563 22.18 21.08 -18.27
N PHE A 564 21.36 20.06 -18.57
CA PHE A 564 21.75 18.87 -19.30
C PHE A 564 21.46 18.96 -20.82
N GLU A 565 21.26 20.14 -21.39
CA GLU A 565 20.98 20.35 -22.82
C GLU A 565 21.94 19.56 -23.73
N ASN A 566 23.24 19.53 -23.40
CA ASN A 566 24.28 18.87 -24.19
C ASN A 566 24.50 17.39 -23.80
N VAL A 567 23.64 16.79 -22.97
CA VAL A 567 23.71 15.39 -22.56
C VAL A 567 22.37 14.69 -22.88
N PRO A 568 22.11 14.30 -24.15
CA PRO A 568 20.79 13.85 -24.61
C PRO A 568 20.22 12.67 -23.84
N SER A 569 21.06 11.76 -23.37
CA SER A 569 20.64 10.57 -22.61
C SER A 569 20.05 10.93 -21.22
N VAL A 570 20.61 11.92 -20.55
CA VAL A 570 20.14 12.44 -19.27
C VAL A 570 18.92 13.33 -19.50
N ARG A 571 19.03 14.29 -20.42
CA ARG A 571 17.98 15.23 -20.78
C ARG A 571 16.65 14.54 -21.09
N ARG A 572 16.65 13.53 -21.95
CA ARG A 572 15.44 12.80 -22.34
C ARG A 572 14.65 12.25 -21.15
N LYS A 573 15.34 11.74 -20.12
CA LYS A 573 14.65 11.22 -18.92
C LYS A 573 14.10 12.33 -18.03
N ILE A 574 14.79 13.46 -17.97
CA ILE A 574 14.35 14.62 -17.18
C ILE A 574 13.18 15.31 -17.89
N GLU A 575 13.20 15.40 -19.22
CA GLU A 575 12.10 15.94 -20.03
C GLU A 575 10.79 15.19 -19.78
N THR A 576 10.81 13.87 -19.62
CA THR A 576 9.57 13.12 -19.29
C THR A 576 8.98 13.49 -17.93
N LEU A 577 9.80 13.87 -16.94
CA LEU A 577 9.32 14.42 -15.67
C LEU A 577 8.67 15.80 -15.86
N ASN A 578 9.26 16.63 -16.72
CA ASN A 578 8.69 17.94 -17.07
C ASN A 578 7.35 17.79 -17.81
N ASP A 579 7.26 16.86 -18.77
CA ASP A 579 6.06 16.62 -19.58
C ASP A 579 4.85 16.14 -18.76
N VAL A 580 5.09 15.44 -17.63
CA VAL A 580 4.01 15.06 -16.71
C VAL A 580 3.66 16.14 -15.67
N GLY A 581 4.16 17.37 -15.86
CA GLY A 581 3.83 18.53 -15.01
C GLY A 581 4.60 18.55 -13.67
N LEU A 582 5.80 17.97 -13.62
CA LEU A 582 6.66 17.96 -12.42
C LEU A 582 7.90 18.86 -12.57
N SER A 583 7.78 19.98 -13.31
CA SER A 583 8.85 20.95 -13.54
C SER A 583 9.45 21.50 -12.24
N TYR A 584 8.62 21.67 -11.22
CA TYR A 584 8.94 22.36 -9.96
C TYR A 584 9.62 21.49 -8.90
N ILE A 585 9.51 20.14 -8.97
CA ILE A 585 10.14 19.26 -7.96
C ILE A 585 11.65 19.21 -8.16
N LYS A 586 12.40 18.97 -7.06
CA LYS A 586 13.83 18.76 -7.13
C LYS A 586 14.16 17.32 -7.53
N LEU A 587 15.22 17.11 -8.31
CA LEU A 587 15.70 15.77 -8.69
C LEU A 587 16.02 14.88 -7.49
N GLY A 588 16.55 15.44 -6.41
CA GLY A 588 16.93 14.77 -5.17
C GLY A 588 15.91 14.87 -4.04
N GLN A 589 14.67 15.36 -4.31
CA GLN A 589 13.63 15.49 -3.30
C GLN A 589 13.29 14.12 -2.68
N PRO A 590 13.34 13.99 -1.34
CA PRO A 590 13.03 12.73 -0.67
C PRO A 590 11.62 12.22 -1.01
N SER A 591 11.48 10.91 -1.22
CA SER A 591 10.17 10.30 -1.51
C SER A 591 9.13 10.51 -0.39
N THR A 592 9.59 10.74 0.83
CA THR A 592 8.75 11.01 2.00
C THR A 592 8.12 12.41 2.01
N GLU A 593 8.60 13.31 1.16
CA GLU A 593 8.10 14.68 1.00
C GLU A 593 7.21 14.84 -0.25
N LEU A 594 7.08 13.79 -1.05
CA LEU A 594 6.26 13.79 -2.26
C LEU A 594 4.80 13.48 -1.91
N SER A 595 3.87 14.20 -2.54
CA SER A 595 2.46 13.84 -2.51
C SER A 595 2.19 12.53 -3.29
N GLY A 596 1.05 11.87 -3.01
CA GLY A 596 0.65 10.66 -3.75
C GLY A 596 0.57 10.89 -5.26
N GLY A 597 0.02 12.04 -5.68
CA GLY A 597 -0.06 12.42 -7.09
C GLY A 597 1.32 12.68 -7.74
N GLU A 598 2.26 13.30 -7.02
CA GLU A 598 3.65 13.47 -7.51
C GLU A 598 4.35 12.12 -7.65
N ALA A 599 4.24 11.23 -6.66
CA ALA A 599 4.79 9.88 -6.72
C ALA A 599 4.24 9.10 -7.93
N GLN A 600 2.94 9.18 -8.18
CA GLN A 600 2.28 8.56 -9.31
C GLN A 600 2.80 9.11 -10.65
N ARG A 601 2.92 10.44 -10.79
CA ARG A 601 3.46 11.07 -12.01
C ARG A 601 4.93 10.70 -12.25
N ILE A 602 5.75 10.54 -11.20
CA ILE A 602 7.13 10.05 -11.35
C ILE A 602 7.16 8.61 -11.89
N LYS A 603 6.26 7.75 -11.40
CA LYS A 603 6.11 6.38 -11.94
C LYS A 603 5.72 6.42 -13.42
N LEU A 604 4.74 7.24 -13.76
CA LEU A 604 4.29 7.44 -15.14
C LEU A 604 5.43 7.93 -16.04
N ALA A 605 6.16 8.99 -15.63
CA ALA A 605 7.30 9.51 -16.39
C ALA A 605 8.38 8.44 -16.62
N THR A 606 8.63 7.60 -15.61
CA THR A 606 9.60 6.51 -15.73
C THR A 606 9.21 5.52 -16.82
N GLU A 607 7.93 5.16 -16.90
CA GLU A 607 7.45 4.24 -17.93
C GLU A 607 7.39 4.89 -19.32
N LEU A 608 6.97 6.16 -19.40
CA LEU A 608 6.98 6.93 -20.65
C LEU A 608 8.37 7.13 -21.24
N SER A 609 9.40 7.16 -20.40
CA SER A 609 10.80 7.25 -20.85
C SER A 609 11.31 5.99 -21.57
N LYS A 610 10.62 4.85 -21.41
CA LYS A 610 10.96 3.56 -22.02
C LYS A 610 10.40 3.45 -23.45
N ARG A 611 11.00 2.56 -24.25
CA ARG A 611 10.49 2.28 -25.61
C ARG A 611 9.17 1.50 -25.49
N SER A 612 8.13 2.02 -26.12
CA SER A 612 6.83 1.33 -26.20
C SER A 612 6.88 0.19 -27.24
N THR A 613 6.26 -0.94 -26.90
CA THR A 613 6.05 -2.08 -27.81
C THR A 613 4.72 -1.97 -28.56
N GLY A 614 3.82 -1.10 -28.11
CA GLY A 614 2.46 -0.96 -28.64
C GLY A 614 1.45 -2.00 -28.10
N LYS A 615 1.91 -2.93 -27.27
CA LYS A 615 1.08 -4.01 -26.66
C LYS A 615 1.08 -3.97 -25.13
N THR A 616 1.32 -2.80 -24.55
CA THR A 616 1.34 -2.61 -23.09
C THR A 616 0.01 -2.05 -22.63
N ILE A 617 -0.58 -2.65 -21.60
CA ILE A 617 -1.72 -2.08 -20.89
C ILE A 617 -1.23 -1.30 -19.66
N TYR A 618 -1.69 -0.07 -19.52
CA TYR A 618 -1.42 0.79 -18.36
C TYR A 618 -2.67 0.84 -17.49
N ILE A 619 -2.53 0.53 -16.24
CA ILE A 619 -3.57 0.66 -15.21
C ILE A 619 -3.18 1.84 -14.33
N LEU A 620 -4.07 2.83 -14.24
CA LEU A 620 -3.87 4.04 -13.45
C LEU A 620 -4.99 4.15 -12.43
N ASP A 621 -4.64 4.28 -11.16
CA ASP A 621 -5.60 4.45 -10.07
C ASP A 621 -5.68 5.94 -9.71
N GLU A 622 -6.87 6.54 -9.91
CA GLU A 622 -7.16 7.96 -9.65
C GLU A 622 -6.07 8.93 -10.18
N PRO A 623 -5.72 8.92 -11.48
CA PRO A 623 -4.55 9.63 -12.00
C PRO A 623 -4.66 11.16 -11.98
N THR A 624 -5.83 11.70 -11.66
CA THR A 624 -6.08 13.14 -11.59
C THR A 624 -5.98 13.72 -10.17
N THR A 625 -5.68 12.90 -9.18
CA THR A 625 -5.52 13.34 -7.79
C THR A 625 -4.44 14.42 -7.66
N GLY A 626 -4.76 15.53 -6.96
CA GLY A 626 -3.84 16.65 -6.76
C GLY A 626 -3.54 17.44 -8.05
N LEU A 627 -4.36 17.32 -9.11
CA LEU A 627 -4.27 18.14 -10.30
C LEU A 627 -5.29 19.26 -10.26
N HIS A 628 -4.81 20.45 -10.66
CA HIS A 628 -5.67 21.62 -10.87
C HIS A 628 -6.62 21.42 -12.06
#